data_e41a3d331aad6f2de68426f42a87eb53
#
_entry.id   e41a3d331aad6f2de68426f42a87eb53
#
_cell.length_a   1.000
_cell.length_b   1.000
_cell.length_c   1.000
_cell.angle_alpha   90.00
_cell.angle_beta   90.00
_cell.angle_gamma   90.00
#
_symmetry.space_group_name_H-M   'P 1'
#
loop_
_entity.id
_entity.type
_entity.pdbx_description
1 polymer ?
#
loop_
_entity_poly.entity_id
_entity_poly.type
_entity_poly.pdbx_seq_one_letter_code
_entity_poly.pdbx_strand_id
1 'polypeptide(L)'
;MNTSPSAVRFDDDTMWVSLSDGRTIAAPLAWFPRLLEANAEQRAQVELSKGGLHWDALDEDISVAGLLAGQPDLSGRRMRQAV
;
A
#
# COMPACT_ATOMS: atom_id res chain seq x y z
N MET A 1 9.83 14.42 -12.10
CA MET A 1 10.26 13.04 -12.18
C MET A 1 9.25 12.12 -11.55
N ASN A 2 8.86 11.09 -12.26
CA ASN A 2 7.85 10.19 -11.76
C ASN A 2 8.47 8.98 -11.11
N THR A 3 7.96 8.63 -9.96
CA THR A 3 8.37 7.44 -9.25
C THR A 3 7.17 6.52 -9.20
N SER A 4 7.26 5.41 -9.90
CA SER A 4 6.16 4.46 -10.02
C SER A 4 6.49 3.17 -9.30
N PRO A 5 5.49 2.49 -8.77
CA PRO A 5 5.75 1.17 -8.21
C PRO A 5 6.01 0.19 -9.33
N SER A 6 7.03 -0.64 -9.17
CA SER A 6 7.37 -1.65 -10.16
C SER A 6 7.08 -3.06 -9.68
N ALA A 7 7.03 -3.27 -8.36
CA ALA A 7 6.72 -4.57 -7.80
C ALA A 7 6.34 -4.39 -6.35
N VAL A 8 5.60 -5.34 -5.83
CA VAL A 8 5.24 -5.34 -4.41
C VAL A 8 5.33 -6.77 -3.89
N ARG A 9 5.81 -6.93 -2.67
CA ARG A 9 5.82 -8.22 -2.01
C ARG A 9 5.51 -8.04 -0.54
N PHE A 10 5.19 -9.12 0.13
CA PHE A 10 4.72 -9.09 1.50
C PHE A 10 5.47 -10.09 2.36
N ASP A 11 5.79 -9.65 3.58
CA ASP A 11 6.23 -10.53 4.64
C ASP A 11 5.06 -10.74 5.60
N ASP A 12 5.35 -11.34 6.75
CA ASP A 12 4.32 -11.56 7.76
C ASP A 12 3.68 -10.25 8.20
N ASP A 13 4.46 -9.17 8.28
CA ASP A 13 3.95 -7.93 8.83
C ASP A 13 4.34 -6.70 8.02
N THR A 14 4.95 -6.87 6.86
CA THR A 14 5.48 -5.73 6.10
C THR A 14 5.15 -5.85 4.62
N MET A 15 4.82 -4.71 4.04
CA MET A 15 4.66 -4.58 2.60
C MET A 15 5.91 -3.91 2.04
N TRP A 16 6.50 -4.51 1.00
CA TRP A 16 7.70 -3.99 0.34
C TRP A 16 7.34 -3.56 -1.06
N VAL A 17 7.53 -2.29 -1.35
CA VAL A 17 7.20 -1.73 -2.66
C VAL A 17 8.48 -1.26 -3.33
N SER A 18 8.80 -1.88 -4.45
CA SER A 18 9.95 -1.47 -5.27
C SER A 18 9.50 -0.35 -6.20
N LEU A 19 10.33 0.65 -6.33
CA LEU A 19 10.02 1.84 -7.12
C LEU A 19 10.88 1.89 -8.37
N SER A 20 10.38 2.59 -9.38
CA SER A 20 11.06 2.68 -10.67
C SER A 20 12.40 3.40 -10.59
N ASP A 21 12.64 4.17 -9.53
CA ASP A 21 13.91 4.86 -9.35
C ASP A 21 14.95 4.02 -8.61
N GLY A 22 14.64 2.76 -8.33
CA GLY A 22 15.58 1.86 -7.67
C GLY A 22 15.42 1.73 -6.18
N ARG A 23 14.59 2.56 -5.58
CA ARG A 23 14.37 2.48 -4.13
C ARG A 23 13.30 1.45 -3.82
N THR A 24 13.30 0.99 -2.57
CA THR A 24 12.26 0.13 -2.05
C THR A 24 11.74 0.71 -0.76
N ILE A 25 10.43 0.78 -0.64
CA ILE A 25 9.79 1.28 0.56
C ILE A 25 9.21 0.11 1.32
N ALA A 26 9.46 0.06 2.62
CA ALA A 26 8.86 -0.93 3.50
C ALA A 26 7.83 -0.22 4.38
N ALA A 27 6.63 -0.75 4.44
CA ALA A 27 5.58 -0.17 5.26
C ALA A 27 4.90 -1.26 6.07
N PRO A 28 4.57 -0.99 7.33
CA PRO A 28 3.92 -2.00 8.16
C PRO A 28 2.52 -2.32 7.62
N LEU A 29 2.19 -3.60 7.58
CA LEU A 29 0.84 -4.00 7.16
C LEU A 29 -0.22 -3.46 8.12
N ALA A 30 0.14 -3.21 9.36
CA ALA A 30 -0.80 -2.66 10.33
C ALA A 30 -1.32 -1.28 9.91
N TRP A 31 -0.61 -0.58 9.03
CA TRP A 31 -1.08 0.69 8.50
C TRP A 31 -2.22 0.52 7.50
N PHE A 32 -2.40 -0.69 6.99
CA PHE A 32 -3.38 -0.96 5.92
C PHE A 32 -4.23 -2.15 6.34
N PRO A 33 -5.25 -1.91 7.17
CA PRO A 33 -6.01 -3.02 7.75
C PRO A 33 -6.60 -3.98 6.74
N ARG A 34 -7.03 -3.48 5.58
CA ARG A 34 -7.59 -4.38 4.57
C ARG A 34 -6.55 -5.34 4.04
N LEU A 35 -5.31 -4.87 3.89
CA LEU A 35 -4.23 -5.75 3.45
C LEU A 35 -3.80 -6.68 4.56
N LEU A 36 -3.79 -6.19 5.79
CA LEU A 36 -3.40 -7.01 6.93
C LEU A 36 -4.31 -8.22 7.07
N GLU A 37 -5.61 -8.03 6.82
CA GLU A 37 -6.58 -9.09 6.98
C GLU A 37 -6.74 -9.94 5.73
N ALA A 38 -6.12 -9.56 4.64
CA ALA A 38 -6.23 -10.29 3.39
C ALA A 38 -5.31 -11.51 3.40
N ASN A 39 -5.67 -12.51 2.61
CA ASN A 39 -4.80 -13.66 2.45
C ASN A 39 -3.77 -13.40 1.35
N ALA A 40 -2.83 -14.32 1.17
CA ALA A 40 -1.74 -14.13 0.22
C ALA A 40 -2.24 -13.97 -1.20
N GLU A 41 -3.28 -14.72 -1.55
CA GLU A 41 -3.82 -14.65 -2.90
C GLU A 41 -4.43 -13.28 -3.18
N GLN A 42 -5.16 -12.75 -2.21
CA GLN A 42 -5.77 -11.44 -2.37
C GLN A 42 -4.72 -10.34 -2.49
N ARG A 43 -3.66 -10.43 -1.69
CA ARG A 43 -2.58 -9.45 -1.75
C ARG A 43 -1.85 -9.49 -3.07
N ALA A 44 -1.80 -10.65 -3.70
CA ALA A 44 -1.10 -10.81 -4.97
C ALA A 44 -1.85 -10.16 -6.14
N GLN A 45 -3.13 -9.85 -5.97
CA GLN A 45 -3.94 -9.29 -7.03
C GLN A 45 -3.87 -7.77 -7.09
N VAL A 46 -2.69 -7.25 -6.88
CA VAL A 46 -2.45 -5.81 -6.92
C VAL A 46 -2.34 -5.35 -8.37
N GLU A 47 -2.87 -4.16 -8.64
CA GLU A 47 -2.72 -3.49 -9.92
C GLU A 47 -1.83 -2.28 -9.71
N LEU A 48 -0.74 -2.22 -10.46
CA LEU A 48 0.22 -1.14 -10.34
C LEU A 48 -0.09 -0.06 -11.38
N SER A 49 -0.03 1.18 -10.95
CA SER A 49 -0.21 2.32 -11.84
C SER A 49 0.95 3.28 -11.65
N LYS A 50 0.92 4.38 -12.39
CA LYS A 50 2.00 5.34 -12.32
C LYS A 50 2.28 5.85 -10.92
N GLY A 51 1.26 6.10 -10.17
CA GLY A 51 1.43 6.73 -8.87
C GLY A 51 0.93 5.89 -7.72
N GLY A 52 0.52 4.65 -7.95
CA GLY A 52 -0.08 3.94 -6.84
C GLY A 52 -0.27 2.46 -7.06
N LEU A 53 -0.87 1.86 -6.05
CA LEU A 53 -1.19 0.44 -6.01
C LEU A 53 -2.68 0.33 -5.71
N HIS A 54 -3.35 -0.58 -6.40
CA HIS A 54 -4.79 -0.74 -6.24
C HIS A 54 -5.15 -2.21 -6.12
N TRP A 55 -6.00 -2.53 -5.17
CA TRP A 55 -6.54 -3.88 -4.99
C TRP A 55 -8.04 -3.79 -5.14
N ASP A 56 -8.52 -4.18 -6.30
CA ASP A 56 -9.94 -4.02 -6.61
C ASP A 56 -10.82 -4.83 -5.67
N ALA A 57 -10.44 -6.07 -5.42
CA ALA A 57 -11.23 -6.95 -4.57
C ALA A 57 -11.28 -6.48 -3.12
N LEU A 58 -10.29 -5.71 -2.69
CA LEU A 58 -10.21 -5.23 -1.32
C LEU A 58 -10.65 -3.78 -1.19
N ASP A 59 -10.95 -3.15 -2.31
CA ASP A 59 -11.31 -1.75 -2.35
C ASP A 59 -10.24 -0.90 -1.66
N GLU A 60 -8.99 -1.19 -1.98
CA GLU A 60 -7.86 -0.53 -1.35
C GLU A 60 -7.02 0.19 -2.39
N ASP A 61 -6.67 1.43 -2.09
CA ASP A 61 -5.80 2.27 -2.93
C ASP A 61 -4.69 2.84 -2.07
N ILE A 62 -3.47 2.73 -2.56
CA ILE A 62 -2.32 3.29 -1.86
C ILE A 62 -1.53 4.10 -2.86
N SER A 63 -1.23 5.36 -2.50
CA SER A 63 -0.41 6.19 -3.36
C SER A 63 1.07 6.07 -2.96
N VAL A 64 1.93 6.12 -3.96
CA VAL A 64 3.36 6.14 -3.69
C VAL A 64 3.73 7.39 -2.90
N ALA A 65 3.12 8.52 -3.23
CA ALA A 65 3.38 9.75 -2.49
C ALA A 65 3.02 9.59 -1.02
N GLY A 66 1.92 8.91 -0.73
CA GLY A 66 1.55 8.66 0.66
C GLY A 66 2.53 7.76 1.37
N LEU A 67 3.02 6.74 0.66
CA LEU A 67 4.02 5.86 1.25
C LEU A 67 5.31 6.61 1.57
N LEU A 68 5.75 7.44 0.63
CA LEU A 68 6.96 8.22 0.84
C LEU A 68 6.81 9.20 2.00
N ALA A 69 5.61 9.71 2.20
CA ALA A 69 5.35 10.64 3.29
C ALA A 69 5.11 9.92 4.62
N GLY A 70 5.02 8.59 4.60
CA GLY A 70 4.79 7.85 5.83
C GLY A 70 3.36 7.92 6.33
N GLN A 71 2.38 7.97 5.41
CA GLN A 71 0.98 8.11 5.78
C GLN A 71 0.28 6.76 5.77
N PRO A 72 -0.24 6.32 6.91
CA PRO A 72 -1.03 5.10 6.93
C PRO A 72 -2.40 5.32 6.29
N ASP A 73 -3.05 4.20 5.95
CA ASP A 73 -4.40 4.26 5.43
C ASP A 73 -5.36 4.49 6.57
N LEU A 74 -6.00 5.64 6.57
CA LEU A 74 -6.95 5.98 7.61
C LEU A 74 -8.38 5.98 7.12
N SER A 75 -8.60 5.50 5.90
CA SER A 75 -9.90 5.65 5.26
C SER A 75 -11.02 4.98 6.05
N GLY A 76 -10.73 3.90 6.73
CA GLY A 76 -11.75 3.18 7.48
C GLY A 76 -12.04 3.75 8.84
N ARG A 77 -11.29 4.73 9.28
CA ARG A 77 -11.43 5.21 10.66
C ARG A 77 -11.24 6.68 10.83
N ARG A 78 -11.02 7.41 9.77
CA ARG A 78 -10.66 8.81 9.96
C ARG A 78 -11.77 9.63 10.57
N MET A 79 -12.99 9.26 10.36
CA MET A 79 -14.05 10.01 10.97
C MET A 79 -13.95 10.02 12.46
N ARG A 80 -13.54 8.93 13.02
CA ARG A 80 -13.38 8.88 14.44
C ARG A 80 -12.26 9.77 14.90
N GLN A 81 -11.26 9.84 14.08
CA GLN A 81 -10.09 10.61 14.42
C GLN A 81 -10.38 12.09 14.43
N ALA A 82 -11.39 12.45 13.73
CA ALA A 82 -11.70 13.86 13.61
C ALA A 82 -12.03 14.48 14.94
N VAL A 83 -12.20 13.70 15.89
CA VAL A 83 -12.50 14.20 17.21
C VAL A 83 -11.41 15.06 17.74
#